data_ad0b062ea48ecb58e94906f1764ffc91
#
_entry.id   ad0b062ea48ecb58e94906f1764ffc91
#
_cell.length_a   1.000
_cell.length_b   1.000
_cell.length_c   1.000
_cell.angle_alpha   90.00
_cell.angle_beta   90.00
_cell.angle_gamma   90.00
#
_symmetry.space_group_name_H-M   'P 1'
#
loop_
_entity.id
_entity.type
_entity.pdbx_description
1 polymer ?
#
loop_
_entity_poly.entity_id
_entity_poly.type
_entity_poly.pdbx_seq_one_letter_code
_entity_poly.pdbx_strand_id
1 'polypeptide(L)'
;MKVIEMKKLTQFCLFIVLAFPLIGAGTATIAEATKLTIIHFNDLDQMGGDNGRGGVAKLAAIIAEERQKNENVLVTFGGDTISPSLMSALDKGAHMIELLNHLDLTAMALGNHEFDFGPEIAKQRIAEATFPILSANNADPNGNIIDGALKTMTVEVNDYQIGIIGLTTVGTLVKSSPGEFTFLDPVEVAAAEGDRLREGGADLIIALAHTDVSEDQALVSAEVVDILLSGDDHSKIVEYSNGTLYVESGEQAELVTILDVFLDQVEDDGKMEFVWSYDVRIVDSIRYEADETLAAKVASFEAQLDEELAVELGTTLTALDSRRDTIRAKEAAIGNLFADAIRANTKSDISLVNGGGIRGNKIYDAGTVLTRRDIQSELPFGNKVVVLEVTGQVIIDALENGYSKIEDASGRFPHLSGLEVVVDQTAEPGNRLVSVTHNGQSLDPNATFRFAVNNYVAGGGDGYSMFPSQKVIIDENAGVLDSVHVFNYITEKGSIDPQVEGRIKFQ
;
A
#
# COMPACT_ATOMS: atom_id res chain seq x y z
N MET A 1 -54.98 9.71 18.46
CA MET A 1 -55.88 10.38 17.53
C MET A 1 -56.45 11.61 18.20
N LYS A 2 -55.84 12.79 17.98
CA LYS A 2 -56.46 14.10 18.26
C LYS A 2 -55.86 15.09 17.26
N VAL A 3 -56.75 15.56 16.38
CA VAL A 3 -56.54 16.61 15.40
C VAL A 3 -56.51 17.94 16.10
N ILE A 4 -55.49 18.78 15.84
CA ILE A 4 -55.48 20.18 16.29
C ILE A 4 -55.62 21.06 15.05
N GLU A 5 -56.72 21.81 15.03
CA GLU A 5 -57.10 22.79 14.00
C GLU A 5 -56.16 24.00 14.00
N MET A 6 -55.72 24.41 12.80
CA MET A 6 -55.07 25.72 12.58
C MET A 6 -56.12 26.81 12.41
N LYS A 7 -56.11 27.77 13.34
CA LYS A 7 -56.88 29.03 13.20
C LYS A 7 -56.11 30.02 12.33
N LYS A 8 -56.77 30.50 11.29
CA LYS A 8 -56.32 31.65 10.47
C LYS A 8 -56.41 32.93 11.29
N LEU A 9 -55.29 33.68 11.34
CA LEU A 9 -55.28 35.07 11.84
C LEU A 9 -55.02 35.99 10.64
N THR A 10 -56.01 36.73 10.24
CA THR A 10 -55.94 37.80 9.25
C THR A 10 -55.59 39.07 9.98
N GLN A 11 -54.44 39.67 9.69
CA GLN A 11 -54.11 41.01 10.23
C GLN A 11 -53.85 42.02 9.11
N PHE A 12 -54.57 43.13 9.23
CA PHE A 12 -54.54 44.34 8.41
C PHE A 12 -53.14 45.00 8.38
N CYS A 13 -52.61 45.28 7.21
CA CYS A 13 -51.45 46.13 7.03
C CYS A 13 -51.90 47.58 6.88
N LEU A 14 -51.53 48.40 7.85
CA LEU A 14 -51.62 49.84 7.75
C LEU A 14 -50.32 50.39 7.19
N PHE A 15 -50.32 50.93 5.98
CA PHE A 15 -49.15 51.56 5.40
C PHE A 15 -48.88 52.94 6.00
N ILE A 16 -47.81 53.10 6.75
CA ILE A 16 -47.23 54.39 7.12
C ILE A 16 -46.02 54.62 6.22
N VAL A 17 -46.11 55.54 5.30
CA VAL A 17 -44.95 56.00 4.46
C VAL A 17 -44.17 57.00 5.31
N LEU A 18 -43.07 56.57 5.88
CA LEU A 18 -42.03 57.44 6.43
C LEU A 18 -40.92 57.61 5.38
N ALA A 19 -40.76 58.80 4.87
CA ALA A 19 -39.64 59.18 4.01
C ALA A 19 -38.38 59.24 4.86
N PHE A 20 -37.50 58.26 4.71
CA PHE A 20 -36.12 58.35 5.23
C PHE A 20 -35.20 58.93 4.13
N PRO A 21 -34.25 59.80 4.50
CA PRO A 21 -33.26 60.28 3.56
C PRO A 21 -32.34 59.14 3.13
N LEU A 22 -32.07 58.99 1.81
CA LEU A 22 -31.03 58.13 1.27
C LEU A 22 -29.68 58.57 1.82
N ILE A 23 -29.24 57.98 2.90
CA ILE A 23 -27.82 57.89 3.25
C ILE A 23 -27.25 56.82 2.29
N GLY A 24 -26.29 57.22 1.47
CA GLY A 24 -25.65 56.28 0.52
C GLY A 24 -25.09 55.07 1.27
N ALA A 25 -25.77 53.95 1.14
CA ALA A 25 -25.21 52.66 1.47
C ALA A 25 -24.12 52.37 0.44
N GLY A 26 -22.88 52.55 0.84
CA GLY A 26 -21.79 51.92 0.12
C GLY A 26 -22.13 50.46 0.02
N THR A 27 -22.29 49.95 -1.17
CA THR A 27 -22.32 48.50 -1.41
C THR A 27 -20.96 47.96 -0.96
N ALA A 28 -20.87 47.45 0.28
CA ALA A 28 -19.78 46.57 0.63
C ALA A 28 -19.89 45.39 -0.37
N THR A 29 -19.03 45.33 -1.32
CA THR A 29 -18.78 44.14 -2.12
C THR A 29 -18.30 43.10 -1.09
N ILE A 30 -19.14 42.17 -0.74
CA ILE A 30 -18.69 40.93 -0.06
C ILE A 30 -17.69 40.35 -1.04
N ALA A 31 -16.42 40.30 -0.66
CA ALA A 31 -15.41 39.61 -1.43
C ALA A 31 -15.88 38.16 -1.55
N GLU A 32 -15.89 37.62 -2.75
CA GLU A 32 -16.23 36.21 -2.95
C GLU A 32 -15.10 35.37 -2.33
N ALA A 33 -15.46 34.35 -1.56
CA ALA A 33 -14.48 33.46 -0.94
C ALA A 33 -13.53 32.88 -1.99
N THR A 34 -12.24 32.80 -1.67
CA THR A 34 -11.25 32.19 -2.55
C THR A 34 -11.50 30.70 -2.60
N LYS A 35 -11.79 30.18 -3.79
CA LYS A 35 -11.95 28.75 -4.02
C LYS A 35 -10.60 28.10 -4.30
N LEU A 36 -10.28 27.06 -3.55
CA LEU A 36 -9.18 26.12 -3.77
C LEU A 36 -9.79 24.74 -4.07
N THR A 37 -9.40 24.10 -5.17
CA THR A 37 -9.78 22.70 -5.45
C THR A 37 -8.60 21.79 -5.16
N ILE A 38 -8.78 20.79 -4.29
CA ILE A 38 -7.80 19.76 -4.02
C ILE A 38 -8.28 18.47 -4.68
N ILE A 39 -7.44 17.89 -5.52
CA ILE A 39 -7.65 16.57 -6.14
C ILE A 39 -6.79 15.59 -5.35
N HIS A 40 -7.42 14.67 -4.63
CA HIS A 40 -6.72 13.69 -3.81
C HIS A 40 -6.98 12.25 -4.26
N PHE A 41 -5.90 11.47 -4.31
CA PHE A 41 -5.88 10.03 -4.54
C PHE A 41 -4.71 9.42 -3.76
N ASN A 42 -4.75 8.10 -3.54
CA ASN A 42 -3.76 7.34 -2.77
C ASN A 42 -3.61 5.93 -3.34
N ASP A 43 -2.54 5.22 -2.98
CA ASP A 43 -2.31 3.80 -3.28
C ASP A 43 -2.48 3.50 -4.78
N LEU A 44 -1.56 4.02 -5.58
CA LEU A 44 -1.54 3.86 -7.05
C LEU A 44 -0.22 3.21 -7.46
N ASP A 45 -0.14 1.89 -7.41
CA ASP A 45 0.99 1.04 -7.79
C ASP A 45 0.78 0.31 -9.14
N GLN A 46 -0.47 0.34 -9.66
CA GLN A 46 -0.81 -0.20 -10.96
C GLN A 46 -0.88 0.93 -12.00
N MET A 47 -0.05 0.86 -13.06
CA MET A 47 -0.05 1.86 -14.13
C MET A 47 -1.35 1.88 -14.93
N GLY A 48 -1.95 0.70 -15.20
CA GLY A 48 -3.22 0.52 -15.90
C GLY A 48 -4.39 0.36 -14.95
N GLY A 49 -5.59 0.60 -15.44
CA GLY A 49 -6.82 0.34 -14.69
C GLY A 49 -7.30 -1.11 -14.81
N ASP A 50 -8.20 -1.52 -13.92
CA ASP A 50 -8.89 -2.81 -13.99
C ASP A 50 -10.39 -2.60 -14.27
N ASN A 51 -10.97 -3.48 -15.09
CA ASN A 51 -12.41 -3.45 -15.44
C ASN A 51 -12.94 -2.07 -15.88
N GLY A 52 -12.09 -1.26 -16.51
CA GLY A 52 -12.42 0.08 -16.98
C GLY A 52 -12.38 1.15 -15.91
N ARG A 53 -11.84 0.90 -14.72
CA ARG A 53 -11.60 1.85 -13.64
C ARG A 53 -10.13 2.00 -13.34
N GLY A 54 -9.75 3.13 -12.76
CA GLY A 54 -8.41 3.39 -12.26
C GLY A 54 -7.35 3.62 -13.33
N GLY A 55 -6.11 3.64 -12.87
CA GLY A 55 -4.91 3.84 -13.66
C GLY A 55 -4.59 5.30 -13.97
N VAL A 56 -3.31 5.51 -14.29
CA VAL A 56 -2.71 6.86 -14.42
C VAL A 56 -3.36 7.67 -15.56
N ALA A 57 -3.73 7.03 -16.67
CA ALA A 57 -4.27 7.75 -17.83
C ALA A 57 -5.67 8.31 -17.60
N LYS A 58 -6.53 7.64 -16.83
CA LYS A 58 -7.84 8.18 -16.44
C LYS A 58 -7.74 9.26 -15.37
N LEU A 59 -6.83 9.06 -14.42
CA LEU A 59 -6.51 10.08 -13.42
C LEU A 59 -6.07 11.39 -14.08
N ALA A 60 -5.23 11.32 -15.11
CA ALA A 60 -4.82 12.50 -15.87
C ALA A 60 -5.99 13.24 -16.51
N ALA A 61 -6.97 12.52 -17.06
CA ALA A 61 -8.17 13.12 -17.65
C ALA A 61 -9.02 13.83 -16.57
N ILE A 62 -9.16 13.25 -15.38
CA ILE A 62 -9.87 13.87 -14.24
C ILE A 62 -9.16 15.16 -13.82
N ILE A 63 -7.83 15.11 -13.64
CA ILE A 63 -7.01 16.29 -13.28
C ILE A 63 -7.16 17.39 -14.32
N ALA A 64 -7.07 17.05 -15.61
CA ALA A 64 -7.19 18.00 -16.69
C ALA A 64 -8.57 18.69 -16.72
N GLU A 65 -9.65 17.94 -16.44
CA GLU A 65 -11.00 18.50 -16.37
C GLU A 65 -11.17 19.47 -15.19
N GLU A 66 -10.66 19.13 -14.00
CA GLU A 66 -10.77 20.00 -12.83
C GLU A 66 -9.94 21.28 -12.97
N ARG A 67 -8.75 21.20 -13.58
CA ARG A 67 -7.93 22.38 -13.91
C ARG A 67 -8.58 23.35 -14.89
N GLN A 68 -9.51 22.86 -15.73
CA GLN A 68 -10.31 23.75 -16.59
C GLN A 68 -11.41 24.49 -15.82
N LYS A 69 -11.83 23.98 -14.67
CA LYS A 69 -12.94 24.54 -13.87
C LYS A 69 -12.47 25.54 -12.81
N ASN A 70 -11.22 25.43 -12.34
CA ASN A 70 -10.63 26.30 -11.34
C ASN A 70 -9.15 26.57 -11.65
N GLU A 71 -8.69 27.79 -11.37
CA GLU A 71 -7.28 28.17 -11.52
C GLU A 71 -6.43 27.71 -10.31
N ASN A 72 -7.02 27.65 -9.12
CA ASN A 72 -6.35 27.22 -7.90
C ASN A 72 -6.61 25.73 -7.67
N VAL A 73 -5.73 24.88 -8.20
CA VAL A 73 -5.84 23.42 -8.09
C VAL A 73 -4.57 22.85 -7.47
N LEU A 74 -4.71 22.11 -6.39
CA LEU A 74 -3.66 21.25 -5.83
C LEU A 74 -3.96 19.79 -6.18
N VAL A 75 -2.96 19.06 -6.63
CA VAL A 75 -3.05 17.63 -6.90
C VAL A 75 -2.18 16.91 -5.88
N THR A 76 -2.81 16.20 -4.96
CA THR A 76 -2.14 15.54 -3.83
C THR A 76 -2.24 14.03 -3.95
N PHE A 77 -1.15 13.36 -3.64
CA PHE A 77 -1.05 11.91 -3.68
C PHE A 77 -0.66 11.36 -2.31
N GLY A 78 -1.49 10.47 -1.77
CA GLY A 78 -1.36 9.89 -0.43
C GLY A 78 -0.28 8.81 -0.28
N GLY A 79 0.57 8.58 -1.29
CA GLY A 79 1.68 7.63 -1.21
C GLY A 79 1.35 6.23 -1.73
N ASP A 80 2.35 5.34 -1.68
CA ASP A 80 2.38 3.97 -2.19
C ASP A 80 2.23 3.88 -3.72
N THR A 81 3.35 3.90 -4.42
CA THR A 81 3.38 3.86 -5.88
C THR A 81 4.44 2.97 -6.48
N ILE A 82 5.61 2.82 -5.85
CA ILE A 82 6.72 2.09 -6.50
C ILE A 82 6.60 0.57 -6.39
N SER A 83 5.72 0.07 -5.55
CA SER A 83 5.47 -1.34 -5.24
C SER A 83 4.08 -1.50 -4.60
N PRO A 84 3.46 -2.72 -4.64
CA PRO A 84 3.86 -3.90 -5.40
C PRO A 84 3.20 -3.96 -6.77
N SER A 85 3.96 -4.19 -7.82
CA SER A 85 3.41 -4.55 -9.14
C SER A 85 4.36 -5.47 -9.91
N LEU A 86 3.87 -6.12 -10.98
CA LEU A 86 4.72 -6.96 -11.81
C LEU A 86 5.85 -6.17 -12.47
N MET A 87 5.58 -4.96 -12.92
CA MET A 87 6.59 -4.10 -13.54
C MET A 87 7.57 -3.58 -12.48
N SER A 88 7.13 -3.30 -11.26
CA SER A 88 7.98 -2.87 -10.15
C SER A 88 9.03 -3.94 -9.78
N ALA A 89 8.71 -5.22 -9.94
CA ALA A 89 9.69 -6.29 -9.76
C ALA A 89 10.87 -6.19 -10.74
N LEU A 90 10.67 -5.60 -11.91
CA LEU A 90 11.69 -5.43 -12.96
C LEU A 90 12.47 -4.12 -12.82
N ASP A 91 11.78 -3.00 -12.65
CA ASP A 91 12.36 -1.66 -12.68
C ASP A 91 12.33 -0.92 -11.34
N LYS A 92 11.85 -1.58 -10.28
CA LYS A 92 11.75 -1.04 -8.92
C LYS A 92 10.94 0.26 -8.86
N GLY A 93 9.83 0.29 -9.59
CA GLY A 93 8.87 1.39 -9.60
C GLY A 93 9.26 2.60 -10.44
N ALA A 94 10.33 2.53 -11.25
CA ALA A 94 10.76 3.65 -12.10
C ALA A 94 9.65 4.08 -13.08
N HIS A 95 8.92 3.13 -13.66
CA HIS A 95 7.82 3.41 -14.57
C HIS A 95 6.71 4.24 -13.92
N MET A 96 6.39 4.00 -12.65
CA MET A 96 5.35 4.76 -11.95
C MET A 96 5.78 6.21 -11.71
N ILE A 97 7.02 6.43 -11.24
CA ILE A 97 7.56 7.80 -11.09
C ILE A 97 7.57 8.53 -12.45
N GLU A 98 7.97 7.85 -13.53
CA GLU A 98 7.93 8.43 -14.89
C GLU A 98 6.50 8.82 -15.30
N LEU A 99 5.49 7.99 -15.00
CA LEU A 99 4.10 8.28 -15.30
C LEU A 99 3.55 9.43 -14.44
N LEU A 100 3.83 9.43 -13.14
CA LEU A 100 3.41 10.48 -12.20
C LEU A 100 4.02 11.84 -12.53
N ASN A 101 5.25 11.89 -13.07
CA ASN A 101 5.90 13.12 -13.53
C ASN A 101 5.09 13.86 -14.62
N HIS A 102 4.14 13.19 -15.29
CA HIS A 102 3.24 13.83 -16.26
C HIS A 102 1.96 14.42 -15.67
N LEU A 103 1.68 14.16 -14.37
CA LEU A 103 0.45 14.63 -13.72
C LEU A 103 0.57 16.02 -13.11
N ASP A 104 1.80 16.54 -13.01
CA ASP A 104 2.08 17.84 -12.37
C ASP A 104 1.51 17.89 -10.95
N LEU A 105 1.96 16.92 -10.12
CA LEU A 105 1.54 16.81 -8.72
C LEU A 105 2.05 17.99 -7.91
N THR A 106 1.21 18.50 -7.00
CA THR A 106 1.63 19.51 -6.01
C THR A 106 2.52 18.88 -4.95
N ALA A 107 2.14 17.70 -4.44
CA ALA A 107 2.92 16.94 -3.48
C ALA A 107 2.45 15.48 -3.42
N MET A 108 3.35 14.61 -2.97
CA MET A 108 3.10 13.20 -2.63
C MET A 108 3.56 12.95 -1.19
N ALA A 109 2.79 12.20 -0.39
CA ALA A 109 3.29 11.60 0.85
C ALA A 109 4.20 10.41 0.53
N LEU A 110 5.22 10.18 1.35
CA LEU A 110 6.01 8.97 1.28
C LEU A 110 5.25 7.85 1.99
N GLY A 111 4.87 6.80 1.27
CA GLY A 111 4.22 5.62 1.84
C GLY A 111 5.21 4.56 2.33
N ASN A 112 4.70 3.43 2.82
CA ASN A 112 5.55 2.33 3.26
C ASN A 112 6.11 1.52 2.08
N HIS A 113 5.34 1.34 1.01
CA HIS A 113 5.80 0.61 -0.18
C HIS A 113 6.90 1.33 -0.95
N GLU A 114 7.18 2.61 -0.70
CA GLU A 114 8.38 3.28 -1.20
C GLU A 114 9.68 2.68 -0.64
N PHE A 115 9.62 1.94 0.47
CA PHE A 115 10.78 1.27 1.07
C PHE A 115 10.90 -0.24 0.74
N ASP A 116 10.03 -0.82 -0.08
CA ASP A 116 10.04 -2.28 -0.36
C ASP A 116 11.35 -2.77 -0.98
N PHE A 117 11.97 -1.93 -1.78
CA PHE A 117 13.29 -2.21 -2.39
C PHE A 117 14.46 -1.62 -1.62
N GLY A 118 14.22 -1.23 -0.36
CA GLY A 118 15.21 -0.61 0.52
C GLY A 118 15.39 0.89 0.31
N PRO A 119 16.01 1.57 1.30
CA PRO A 119 16.10 3.04 1.33
C PRO A 119 16.89 3.64 0.16
N GLU A 120 17.86 2.93 -0.40
CA GLU A 120 18.64 3.43 -1.54
C GLU A 120 17.82 3.54 -2.82
N ILE A 121 16.87 2.61 -3.03
CA ILE A 121 15.94 2.69 -4.14
C ILE A 121 14.89 3.79 -3.86
N ALA A 122 14.39 3.90 -2.63
CA ALA A 122 13.51 5.01 -2.24
C ALA A 122 14.14 6.37 -2.58
N LYS A 123 15.39 6.62 -2.16
CA LYS A 123 16.15 7.85 -2.50
C LYS A 123 16.27 8.05 -4.01
N GLN A 124 16.53 6.98 -4.76
CA GLN A 124 16.63 7.06 -6.22
C GLN A 124 15.29 7.47 -6.83
N ARG A 125 14.18 6.87 -6.42
CA ARG A 125 12.83 7.21 -6.90
C ARG A 125 12.47 8.65 -6.53
N ILE A 126 12.77 9.08 -5.30
CA ILE A 126 12.58 10.47 -4.85
C ILE A 126 13.35 11.45 -5.76
N ALA A 127 14.60 11.12 -6.10
CA ALA A 127 15.43 11.97 -6.97
C ALA A 127 14.94 12.03 -8.43
N GLU A 128 14.21 11.02 -8.91
CA GLU A 128 13.62 10.97 -10.25
C GLU A 128 12.27 11.69 -10.35
N ALA A 129 11.60 11.92 -9.21
CA ALA A 129 10.34 12.66 -9.15
C ALA A 129 10.58 14.16 -9.48
N THR A 130 9.68 14.75 -10.29
CA THR A 130 9.69 16.19 -10.62
C THR A 130 8.78 16.99 -9.70
N PHE A 131 8.18 16.36 -8.72
CA PHE A 131 7.27 16.93 -7.72
C PHE A 131 7.81 16.69 -6.31
N PRO A 132 7.43 17.52 -5.32
CA PRO A 132 7.81 17.33 -3.93
C PRO A 132 7.28 16.02 -3.34
N ILE A 133 8.15 15.27 -2.67
CA ILE A 133 7.77 14.12 -1.83
C ILE A 133 7.97 14.51 -0.38
N LEU A 134 6.95 14.27 0.46
CA LEU A 134 6.91 14.75 1.82
C LEU A 134 6.91 13.59 2.82
N SER A 135 7.74 13.69 3.87
CA SER A 135 7.67 12.84 5.07
C SER A 135 8.43 13.52 6.21
N ALA A 136 7.73 13.97 7.21
CA ALA A 136 8.31 14.70 8.35
C ALA A 136 8.78 13.79 9.48
N ASN A 137 8.20 12.59 9.59
CA ASN A 137 8.35 11.73 10.76
C ASN A 137 9.30 10.53 10.56
N ASN A 138 9.95 10.38 9.39
CA ASN A 138 11.04 9.41 9.24
C ASN A 138 12.38 9.99 9.72
N ALA A 139 13.29 9.14 10.20
CA ALA A 139 14.63 9.56 10.61
C ALA A 139 15.65 8.43 10.38
N ASP A 140 16.80 8.79 9.80
CA ASP A 140 17.99 7.95 9.76
C ASP A 140 18.67 7.91 11.16
N PRO A 141 19.71 7.09 11.39
CA PRO A 141 20.42 7.04 12.67
C PRO A 141 21.05 8.38 13.11
N ASN A 142 21.17 9.37 12.22
CA ASN A 142 21.68 10.71 12.53
C ASN A 142 20.54 11.72 12.79
N GLY A 143 19.29 11.31 12.67
CA GLY A 143 18.10 12.14 12.87
C GLY A 143 17.68 12.95 11.63
N ASN A 144 18.21 12.62 10.44
CA ASN A 144 17.79 13.28 9.20
C ASN A 144 16.66 12.50 8.54
N ILE A 145 15.74 13.20 7.89
CA ILE A 145 14.76 12.56 7.00
C ILE A 145 15.47 11.99 5.77
N ILE A 146 14.79 11.11 5.05
CA ILE A 146 15.34 10.51 3.82
C ILE A 146 15.73 11.58 2.81
N ASP A 147 16.88 11.41 2.18
CA ASP A 147 17.46 12.36 1.22
C ASP A 147 16.50 12.64 0.04
N GLY A 148 16.31 13.91 -0.26
CA GLY A 148 15.46 14.40 -1.34
C GLY A 148 14.02 14.66 -0.93
N ALA A 149 13.53 14.12 0.18
CA ALA A 149 12.21 14.43 0.70
C ALA A 149 12.21 15.77 1.48
N LEU A 150 11.01 16.33 1.67
CA LEU A 150 10.77 17.50 2.50
C LEU A 150 9.91 17.11 3.70
N LYS A 151 10.05 17.81 4.83
CA LYS A 151 9.14 17.65 5.97
C LYS A 151 7.79 18.28 5.69
N THR A 152 7.83 19.50 5.17
CA THR A 152 6.68 20.35 4.94
C THR A 152 6.91 21.24 3.73
N MET A 153 5.83 21.77 3.18
CA MET A 153 5.88 22.84 2.20
C MET A 153 4.76 23.86 2.44
N THR A 154 4.84 25.01 1.81
CA THR A 154 3.78 26.02 1.81
C THR A 154 3.41 26.36 0.38
N VAL A 155 2.12 26.47 0.12
CA VAL A 155 1.57 26.88 -1.17
C VAL A 155 0.76 28.16 -0.97
N GLU A 156 1.02 29.18 -1.79
CA GLU A 156 0.26 30.43 -1.83
C GLU A 156 -0.95 30.27 -2.76
N VAL A 157 -2.13 30.58 -2.24
CA VAL A 157 -3.40 30.55 -3.00
C VAL A 157 -4.05 31.91 -2.83
N ASN A 158 -3.87 32.78 -3.80
CA ASN A 158 -4.19 34.22 -3.69
C ASN A 158 -3.49 34.84 -2.46
N ASP A 159 -4.27 35.31 -1.48
CA ASP A 159 -3.73 35.95 -0.27
C ASP A 159 -3.57 34.96 0.91
N TYR A 160 -3.82 33.66 0.70
CA TYR A 160 -3.78 32.63 1.75
C TYR A 160 -2.56 31.72 1.64
N GLN A 161 -2.00 31.35 2.78
CA GLN A 161 -0.87 30.42 2.88
C GLN A 161 -1.35 29.06 3.36
N ILE A 162 -1.17 28.02 2.55
CA ILE A 162 -1.56 26.65 2.84
C ILE A 162 -0.31 25.85 3.24
N GLY A 163 -0.21 25.45 4.49
CA GLY A 163 0.86 24.59 4.98
C GLY A 163 0.53 23.12 4.75
N ILE A 164 1.48 22.35 4.20
CA ILE A 164 1.33 20.91 3.95
C ILE A 164 2.43 20.17 4.70
N ILE A 165 2.05 19.16 5.50
CA ILE A 165 2.94 18.30 6.29
C ILE A 165 2.88 16.91 5.71
N GLY A 166 4.03 16.27 5.43
CA GLY A 166 4.07 14.86 5.03
C GLY A 166 4.18 13.93 6.23
N LEU A 167 3.40 12.84 6.25
CA LEU A 167 3.44 11.83 7.32
C LEU A 167 3.46 10.43 6.71
N THR A 168 4.21 9.52 7.35
CA THR A 168 4.34 8.11 6.97
C THR A 168 4.01 7.24 8.19
N THR A 169 3.30 6.14 8.00
CA THR A 169 2.91 5.22 9.07
C THR A 169 4.12 4.65 9.82
N VAL A 170 4.02 4.56 11.14
CA VAL A 170 4.99 3.83 11.97
C VAL A 170 5.03 2.35 11.59
N GLY A 171 3.94 1.84 11.04
CA GLY A 171 3.83 0.47 10.51
C GLY A 171 4.85 0.12 9.43
N THR A 172 5.48 1.08 8.76
CA THR A 172 6.54 0.88 7.76
C THR A 172 7.66 -0.04 8.27
N LEU A 173 7.98 0.01 9.57
CA LEU A 173 8.99 -0.86 10.20
C LEU A 173 8.71 -2.36 10.06
N VAL A 174 7.45 -2.74 9.89
CA VAL A 174 7.00 -4.16 9.80
C VAL A 174 6.30 -4.48 8.48
N LYS A 175 5.89 -3.45 7.73
CA LYS A 175 5.20 -3.59 6.45
C LYS A 175 6.17 -3.58 5.27
N SER A 176 7.40 -3.04 5.44
CA SER A 176 8.35 -2.82 4.36
C SER A 176 9.81 -3.03 4.80
N SER A 177 10.78 -2.54 4.02
CA SER A 177 12.24 -2.70 4.22
C SER A 177 12.95 -1.35 4.38
N PRO A 178 12.65 -0.55 5.41
CA PRO A 178 13.20 0.80 5.56
C PRO A 178 14.68 0.81 6.03
N GLY A 179 15.31 -0.34 6.23
CA GLY A 179 16.67 -0.43 6.72
C GLY A 179 16.81 0.10 8.14
N GLU A 180 17.71 1.08 8.34
CA GLU A 180 17.96 1.69 9.65
C GLU A 180 17.07 2.93 9.94
N PHE A 181 16.14 3.27 9.04
CA PHE A 181 15.18 4.35 9.29
C PHE A 181 14.21 3.97 10.41
N THR A 182 13.84 4.96 11.19
CA THR A 182 12.79 4.90 12.21
C THR A 182 11.67 5.88 11.86
N PHE A 183 10.48 5.66 12.41
CA PHE A 183 9.31 6.52 12.18
C PHE A 183 8.80 6.99 13.54
N LEU A 184 8.70 8.32 13.69
CA LEU A 184 8.18 8.96 14.89
C LEU A 184 6.65 8.97 14.86
N ASP A 185 6.04 9.16 16.02
CA ASP A 185 4.59 9.29 16.16
C ASP A 185 4.06 10.41 15.25
N PRO A 186 3.15 10.13 14.31
CA PRO A 186 2.65 11.11 13.36
C PRO A 186 1.88 12.26 14.03
N VAL A 187 1.21 12.02 15.17
CA VAL A 187 0.48 13.06 15.90
C VAL A 187 1.45 14.07 16.54
N GLU A 188 2.51 13.60 17.19
CA GLU A 188 3.52 14.48 17.78
C GLU A 188 4.22 15.34 16.73
N VAL A 189 4.53 14.73 15.57
CA VAL A 189 5.20 15.44 14.46
C VAL A 189 4.24 16.41 13.78
N ALA A 190 2.99 16.03 13.53
CA ALA A 190 1.98 16.91 12.95
C ALA A 190 1.73 18.14 13.83
N ALA A 191 1.62 17.96 15.16
CA ALA A 191 1.47 19.06 16.10
C ALA A 191 2.65 20.05 16.02
N ALA A 192 3.88 19.54 16.10
CA ALA A 192 5.08 20.38 16.10
C ALA A 192 5.28 21.12 14.78
N GLU A 193 5.10 20.46 13.64
CA GLU A 193 5.27 21.08 12.31
C GLU A 193 4.07 21.99 11.97
N GLY A 194 2.85 21.65 12.41
CA GLY A 194 1.66 22.49 12.29
C GLY A 194 1.81 23.82 13.02
N ASP A 195 2.26 23.78 14.27
CA ASP A 195 2.53 24.99 15.04
C ASP A 195 3.60 25.87 14.36
N ARG A 196 4.68 25.24 13.87
CA ARG A 196 5.75 25.94 13.14
C ARG A 196 5.23 26.62 11.86
N LEU A 197 4.35 25.94 11.11
CA LEU A 197 3.75 26.49 9.90
C LEU A 197 2.80 27.65 10.21
N ARG A 198 1.96 27.54 11.26
CA ARG A 198 1.07 28.61 11.73
C ARG A 198 1.88 29.82 12.23
N GLU A 199 2.95 29.61 12.99
CA GLU A 199 3.89 30.68 13.37
C GLU A 199 4.56 31.33 12.16
N GLY A 200 4.75 30.57 11.07
CA GLY A 200 5.25 31.04 9.77
C GLY A 200 4.21 31.76 8.93
N GLY A 201 2.96 31.87 9.37
CA GLY A 201 1.88 32.59 8.70
C GLY A 201 0.97 31.68 7.84
N ALA A 202 0.97 30.37 8.03
CA ALA A 202 0.03 29.49 7.34
C ALA A 202 -1.39 29.68 7.91
N ASP A 203 -2.37 29.89 7.02
CA ASP A 203 -3.79 30.05 7.35
C ASP A 203 -4.49 28.71 7.51
N LEU A 204 -4.13 27.72 6.70
CA LEU A 204 -4.71 26.36 6.69
C LEU A 204 -3.60 25.32 6.75
N ILE A 205 -3.76 24.27 7.55
CA ILE A 205 -2.80 23.17 7.67
C ILE A 205 -3.41 21.89 7.13
N ILE A 206 -2.73 21.28 6.18
CA ILE A 206 -3.06 19.97 5.58
C ILE A 206 -2.01 18.96 6.02
N ALA A 207 -2.40 17.84 6.62
CA ALA A 207 -1.57 16.66 6.64
C ALA A 207 -1.82 15.87 5.35
N LEU A 208 -0.76 15.66 4.57
CA LEU A 208 -0.73 14.71 3.47
C LEU A 208 -0.03 13.47 3.99
N ALA A 209 -0.81 12.44 4.27
CA ALA A 209 -0.40 11.30 5.07
C ALA A 209 -0.48 9.98 4.29
N HIS A 210 0.31 9.03 4.75
CA HIS A 210 0.16 7.62 4.45
C HIS A 210 0.24 6.88 5.78
N THR A 211 -0.91 6.84 6.47
CA THR A 211 -1.03 6.37 7.86
C THR A 211 -2.21 5.41 7.98
N ASP A 212 -2.11 4.43 8.91
CA ASP A 212 -3.24 3.51 9.10
C ASP A 212 -4.42 4.19 9.83
N VAL A 213 -5.61 3.59 9.72
CA VAL A 213 -6.86 4.14 10.30
C VAL A 213 -6.71 4.50 11.78
N SER A 214 -5.89 3.78 12.54
CA SER A 214 -5.72 4.08 13.97
C SER A 214 -4.88 5.33 14.20
N GLU A 215 -3.87 5.57 13.38
CA GLU A 215 -3.05 6.77 13.36
C GLU A 215 -3.86 7.97 12.86
N ASP A 216 -4.67 7.77 11.79
CA ASP A 216 -5.57 8.80 11.27
C ASP A 216 -6.60 9.26 12.29
N GLN A 217 -7.24 8.33 12.98
CA GLN A 217 -8.19 8.64 14.06
C GLN A 217 -7.51 9.36 15.24
N ALA A 218 -6.24 9.07 15.51
CA ALA A 218 -5.47 9.78 16.51
C ALA A 218 -5.16 11.22 16.05
N LEU A 219 -4.79 11.45 14.79
CA LEU A 219 -4.59 12.78 14.20
C LEU A 219 -5.87 13.63 14.27
N VAL A 220 -7.01 13.06 13.85
CA VAL A 220 -8.33 13.72 13.94
C VAL A 220 -8.70 14.04 15.38
N SER A 221 -8.43 13.12 16.33
CA SER A 221 -8.76 13.32 17.74
C SER A 221 -7.88 14.37 18.43
N ALA A 222 -6.67 14.57 17.93
CA ALA A 222 -5.71 15.53 18.47
C ALA A 222 -5.94 16.98 17.99
N GLU A 223 -6.77 17.20 16.96
CA GLU A 223 -7.11 18.52 16.40
C GLU A 223 -5.88 19.34 15.95
N VAL A 224 -4.83 18.65 15.47
CA VAL A 224 -3.53 19.26 15.15
C VAL A 224 -3.46 19.79 13.72
N VAL A 225 -4.37 19.37 12.83
CA VAL A 225 -4.47 19.79 11.43
C VAL A 225 -5.93 20.09 11.06
N ASP A 226 -6.13 20.94 10.03
CA ASP A 226 -7.45 21.31 9.56
C ASP A 226 -8.01 20.27 8.57
N ILE A 227 -7.13 19.73 7.71
CA ILE A 227 -7.47 18.71 6.71
C ILE A 227 -6.45 17.58 6.80
N LEU A 228 -6.92 16.34 6.84
CA LEU A 228 -6.13 15.11 6.73
C LEU A 228 -6.49 14.43 5.41
N LEU A 229 -5.49 14.29 4.51
CA LEU A 229 -5.58 13.57 3.25
C LEU A 229 -4.68 12.35 3.37
N SER A 230 -5.27 11.16 3.52
CA SER A 230 -4.54 9.92 3.87
C SER A 230 -4.60 8.83 2.79
N GLY A 231 -3.87 7.74 3.01
CA GLY A 231 -3.81 6.49 2.27
C GLY A 231 -3.46 5.33 3.21
N ASP A 232 -2.95 4.20 2.71
CA ASP A 232 -2.52 2.95 3.36
C ASP A 232 -3.63 1.90 3.48
N ASP A 233 -4.83 2.27 3.91
CA ASP A 233 -5.90 1.30 4.23
C ASP A 233 -6.85 1.01 3.06
N HIS A 234 -6.67 1.68 1.92
CA HIS A 234 -7.54 1.61 0.73
C HIS A 234 -9.01 1.91 1.02
N SER A 235 -9.25 2.64 2.08
CA SER A 235 -10.59 2.96 2.56
C SER A 235 -11.22 4.12 1.77
N LYS A 236 -12.53 4.25 1.82
CA LYS A 236 -13.29 5.34 1.20
C LYS A 236 -13.90 6.16 2.31
N ILE A 237 -13.17 7.16 2.76
CA ILE A 237 -13.53 7.95 3.94
C ILE A 237 -13.70 9.41 3.57
N VAL A 238 -14.79 10.00 4.04
CA VAL A 238 -15.00 11.43 4.14
C VAL A 238 -15.67 11.66 5.50
N GLU A 239 -14.92 12.18 6.44
CA GLU A 239 -15.39 12.43 7.80
C GLU A 239 -14.99 13.84 8.24
N TYR A 240 -15.89 14.57 8.89
CA TYR A 240 -15.57 15.79 9.58
C TYR A 240 -15.83 15.61 11.06
N SER A 241 -14.78 15.65 11.84
CA SER A 241 -14.83 15.41 13.27
C SER A 241 -13.77 16.26 13.99
N ASN A 242 -14.08 16.78 15.15
CA ASN A 242 -13.16 17.56 16.00
C ASN A 242 -12.44 18.71 15.26
N GLY A 243 -13.12 19.36 14.30
CA GLY A 243 -12.52 20.47 13.54
C GLY A 243 -11.64 20.02 12.35
N THR A 244 -11.38 18.73 12.19
CA THR A 244 -10.57 18.16 11.10
C THR A 244 -11.45 17.49 10.05
N LEU A 245 -11.20 17.78 8.77
CA LEU A 245 -11.76 17.03 7.64
C LEU A 245 -10.79 15.92 7.25
N TYR A 246 -11.21 14.67 7.41
CA TYR A 246 -10.45 13.48 7.03
C TYR A 246 -10.96 12.87 5.73
N VAL A 247 -10.07 12.61 4.78
CA VAL A 247 -10.36 12.05 3.46
C VAL A 247 -9.37 10.94 3.10
N GLU A 248 -9.90 9.82 2.60
CA GLU A 248 -9.15 8.76 1.96
C GLU A 248 -9.94 8.26 0.73
N SER A 249 -9.26 7.98 -0.39
CA SER A 249 -9.90 7.86 -1.72
C SER A 249 -10.01 6.44 -2.27
N GLY A 250 -9.77 5.43 -1.46
CA GLY A 250 -9.68 4.03 -1.91
C GLY A 250 -8.30 3.73 -2.48
N GLU A 251 -8.23 3.10 -3.64
CA GLU A 251 -6.97 2.70 -4.26
C GLU A 251 -6.99 2.85 -5.78
N GLN A 252 -5.82 2.76 -6.43
CA GLN A 252 -5.62 2.64 -7.89
C GLN A 252 -6.29 3.75 -8.72
N ALA A 253 -6.59 4.91 -8.12
CA ALA A 253 -7.38 5.97 -8.74
C ALA A 253 -8.73 5.46 -9.33
N GLU A 254 -9.30 4.38 -8.78
CA GLU A 254 -10.67 3.97 -9.12
C GLU A 254 -11.66 5.07 -8.76
N LEU A 255 -11.49 5.62 -7.58
CA LEU A 255 -12.17 6.82 -7.09
C LEU A 255 -11.14 7.91 -6.85
N VAL A 256 -11.51 9.15 -7.14
CA VAL A 256 -10.71 10.34 -6.90
C VAL A 256 -11.55 11.32 -6.11
N THR A 257 -11.04 11.81 -5.00
CA THR A 257 -11.76 12.83 -4.22
C THR A 257 -11.40 14.22 -4.71
N ILE A 258 -12.43 15.00 -4.99
CA ILE A 258 -12.33 16.41 -5.32
C ILE A 258 -12.89 17.19 -4.15
N LEU A 259 -12.03 17.92 -3.48
CA LEU A 259 -12.36 18.76 -2.35
C LEU A 259 -12.29 20.23 -2.76
N ASP A 260 -13.41 20.90 -2.81
CA ASP A 260 -13.50 22.34 -3.01
C ASP A 260 -13.49 23.03 -1.66
N VAL A 261 -12.39 23.73 -1.32
CA VAL A 261 -12.21 24.50 -0.08
C VAL A 261 -12.44 25.96 -0.39
N PHE A 262 -13.29 26.60 0.41
CA PHE A 262 -13.60 28.03 0.30
C PHE A 262 -12.92 28.76 1.47
N LEU A 263 -11.96 29.60 1.14
CA LEU A 263 -11.15 30.38 2.08
C LEU A 263 -11.71 31.80 2.15
N ASP A 264 -11.99 32.30 3.35
CA ASP A 264 -12.58 33.62 3.54
C ASP A 264 -12.04 34.26 4.83
N GLN A 265 -12.26 35.56 4.94
CA GLN A 265 -12.04 36.32 6.16
C GLN A 265 -13.33 37.01 6.57
N VAL A 266 -13.79 36.74 7.77
CA VAL A 266 -15.00 37.36 8.33
C VAL A 266 -14.64 38.31 9.45
N GLU A 267 -15.37 39.43 9.54
CA GLU A 267 -15.22 40.36 10.66
C GLU A 267 -16.00 39.84 11.87
N ASP A 268 -15.30 39.54 12.96
CA ASP A 268 -15.87 39.21 14.23
C ASP A 268 -15.31 40.16 15.32
N ASP A 269 -16.17 40.86 16.01
CA ASP A 269 -15.88 41.84 17.07
C ASP A 269 -14.77 42.87 16.69
N GLY A 270 -14.78 43.30 15.38
CA GLY A 270 -13.84 44.30 14.85
C GLY A 270 -12.47 43.75 14.47
N LYS A 271 -12.31 42.41 14.38
CA LYS A 271 -11.14 41.73 13.87
C LYS A 271 -11.51 40.86 12.66
N MET A 272 -10.59 40.78 11.72
CA MET A 272 -10.72 39.82 10.62
C MET A 272 -10.24 38.45 11.13
N GLU A 273 -11.07 37.44 10.99
CA GLU A 273 -10.77 36.07 11.36
C GLU A 273 -10.84 35.19 10.12
N PHE A 274 -9.82 34.34 9.95
CA PHE A 274 -9.78 33.34 8.86
C PHE A 274 -10.84 32.28 9.15
N VAL A 275 -11.64 31.99 8.13
CA VAL A 275 -12.61 30.88 8.15
C VAL A 275 -12.51 30.09 6.87
N TRP A 276 -12.84 28.82 6.93
CA TRP A 276 -12.93 27.98 5.76
C TRP A 276 -14.16 27.06 5.79
N SER A 277 -14.60 26.68 4.62
CA SER A 277 -15.66 25.69 4.44
C SER A 277 -15.33 24.78 3.24
N TYR A 278 -16.09 23.73 3.04
CA TYR A 278 -15.76 22.77 2.00
C TYR A 278 -16.98 22.12 1.37
N ASP A 279 -16.80 21.67 0.12
CA ASP A 279 -17.67 20.72 -0.58
C ASP A 279 -16.82 19.52 -1.06
N VAL A 280 -17.33 18.30 -0.92
CA VAL A 280 -16.63 17.07 -1.34
C VAL A 280 -17.40 16.38 -2.46
N ARG A 281 -16.67 16.01 -3.50
CA ARG A 281 -17.16 15.16 -4.60
C ARG A 281 -16.26 13.94 -4.74
N ILE A 282 -16.83 12.74 -4.79
CA ILE A 282 -16.10 11.54 -5.14
C ILE A 282 -16.39 11.22 -6.60
N VAL A 283 -15.33 11.18 -7.40
CA VAL A 283 -15.39 10.95 -8.84
C VAL A 283 -14.99 9.52 -9.14
N ASP A 284 -15.88 8.78 -9.83
CA ASP A 284 -15.59 7.42 -10.32
C ASP A 284 -14.92 7.52 -11.70
N SER A 285 -13.70 7.04 -11.80
CA SER A 285 -12.87 7.08 -13.01
C SER A 285 -13.46 6.30 -14.20
N ILE A 286 -14.41 5.40 -13.96
CA ILE A 286 -15.13 4.68 -15.03
C ILE A 286 -15.86 5.63 -16.00
N ARG A 287 -16.17 6.85 -15.56
CA ARG A 287 -16.90 7.86 -16.33
C ARG A 287 -16.00 8.66 -17.29
N TYR A 288 -14.70 8.44 -17.22
CA TYR A 288 -13.71 9.20 -17.99
C TYR A 288 -13.08 8.33 -19.06
N GLU A 289 -12.86 8.93 -20.22
CA GLU A 289 -11.94 8.37 -21.21
C GLU A 289 -10.51 8.65 -20.76
N ALA A 290 -9.61 7.73 -21.07
CA ALA A 290 -8.20 7.88 -20.70
C ALA A 290 -7.52 8.99 -21.52
N ASP A 291 -6.61 9.73 -20.92
CA ASP A 291 -5.69 10.60 -21.66
C ASP A 291 -4.89 9.79 -22.68
N GLU A 292 -4.95 10.18 -23.95
CA GLU A 292 -4.36 9.42 -25.06
C GLU A 292 -2.83 9.30 -24.94
N THR A 293 -2.16 10.35 -24.44
CA THR A 293 -0.69 10.38 -24.31
C THR A 293 -0.23 9.42 -23.24
N LEU A 294 -0.85 9.46 -22.05
CA LEU A 294 -0.50 8.57 -20.96
C LEU A 294 -0.97 7.12 -21.21
N ALA A 295 -2.12 6.94 -21.87
CA ALA A 295 -2.56 5.61 -22.29
C ALA A 295 -1.55 4.94 -23.24
N ALA A 296 -0.98 5.70 -24.22
CA ALA A 296 0.06 5.18 -25.10
C ALA A 296 1.36 4.85 -24.34
N LYS A 297 1.71 5.63 -23.31
CA LYS A 297 2.89 5.37 -22.47
C LYS A 297 2.69 4.13 -21.60
N VAL A 298 1.53 3.99 -20.97
CA VAL A 298 1.14 2.78 -20.22
C VAL A 298 1.23 1.55 -21.13
N ALA A 299 0.62 1.58 -22.33
CA ALA A 299 0.67 0.48 -23.27
C ALA A 299 2.12 0.11 -23.70
N SER A 300 3.04 1.10 -23.73
CA SER A 300 4.46 0.83 -23.99
C SER A 300 5.12 0.05 -22.84
N PHE A 301 4.84 0.41 -21.59
CA PHE A 301 5.34 -0.34 -20.43
C PHE A 301 4.72 -1.74 -20.33
N GLU A 302 3.43 -1.87 -20.61
CA GLU A 302 2.75 -3.17 -20.67
C GLU A 302 3.37 -4.08 -21.73
N ALA A 303 3.72 -3.54 -22.91
CA ALA A 303 4.39 -4.29 -23.95
C ALA A 303 5.80 -4.75 -23.55
N GLN A 304 6.56 -3.90 -22.84
CA GLN A 304 7.87 -4.28 -22.29
C GLN A 304 7.74 -5.38 -21.22
N LEU A 305 6.75 -5.22 -20.31
CA LEU A 305 6.45 -6.23 -19.31
C LEU A 305 6.06 -7.56 -19.96
N ASP A 306 5.24 -7.53 -21.01
CA ASP A 306 4.82 -8.71 -21.75
C ASP A 306 6.01 -9.43 -22.41
N GLU A 307 6.94 -8.69 -22.99
CA GLU A 307 8.16 -9.26 -23.58
C GLU A 307 9.03 -9.95 -22.51
N GLU A 308 9.29 -9.28 -21.39
CA GLU A 308 10.08 -9.82 -20.28
C GLU A 308 9.43 -11.04 -19.63
N LEU A 309 8.13 -11.01 -19.48
CA LEU A 309 7.37 -12.11 -18.88
C LEU A 309 7.15 -13.28 -19.84
N ALA A 310 7.29 -13.09 -21.17
CA ALA A 310 7.17 -14.14 -22.16
C ALA A 310 8.42 -15.05 -22.23
N VAL A 311 9.50 -14.71 -21.52
CA VAL A 311 10.73 -15.52 -21.52
C VAL A 311 10.44 -16.93 -21.01
N GLU A 312 10.72 -17.92 -21.86
CA GLU A 312 10.60 -19.34 -21.54
C GLU A 312 11.69 -19.77 -20.55
N LEU A 313 11.29 -20.46 -19.49
CA LEU A 313 12.21 -20.95 -18.45
C LEU A 313 12.57 -22.43 -18.67
N GLY A 314 11.59 -23.22 -19.04
CA GLY A 314 11.75 -24.65 -19.22
C GLY A 314 10.42 -25.40 -19.26
N THR A 315 10.46 -26.71 -19.44
CA THR A 315 9.26 -27.55 -19.60
C THR A 315 8.98 -28.35 -18.33
N THR A 316 7.74 -28.35 -17.83
CA THR A 316 7.34 -29.30 -16.80
C THR A 316 6.92 -30.61 -17.41
N LEU A 317 7.50 -31.71 -16.92
CA LEU A 317 7.14 -33.08 -17.33
C LEU A 317 5.97 -33.65 -16.52
N THR A 318 5.65 -33.02 -15.39
CA THR A 318 4.56 -33.37 -14.49
C THR A 318 3.51 -32.27 -14.49
N ALA A 319 2.22 -32.63 -14.32
CA ALA A 319 1.18 -31.63 -14.12
C ALA A 319 1.36 -30.90 -12.78
N LEU A 320 1.26 -29.56 -12.80
CA LEU A 320 1.40 -28.72 -11.61
C LEU A 320 0.03 -28.11 -11.25
N ASP A 321 -0.44 -28.39 -10.04
CA ASP A 321 -1.73 -27.89 -9.54
C ASP A 321 -1.49 -26.85 -8.46
N SER A 322 -1.75 -25.57 -8.78
CA SER A 322 -1.64 -24.44 -7.85
C SER A 322 -2.99 -23.99 -7.30
N ARG A 323 -4.06 -24.74 -7.55
CA ARG A 323 -5.39 -24.35 -7.03
C ARG A 323 -5.37 -24.30 -5.52
N ARG A 324 -6.08 -23.30 -4.99
CA ARG A 324 -6.16 -23.01 -3.55
C ARG A 324 -6.46 -24.23 -2.70
N ASP A 325 -7.42 -25.06 -3.11
CA ASP A 325 -7.86 -26.26 -2.37
C ASP A 325 -6.79 -27.37 -2.40
N THR A 326 -5.82 -27.30 -3.30
CA THR A 326 -4.67 -28.20 -3.35
C THR A 326 -3.54 -27.67 -2.47
N ILE A 327 -3.03 -26.46 -2.78
CA ILE A 327 -1.82 -25.93 -2.14
C ILE A 327 -1.99 -25.52 -0.67
N ARG A 328 -3.21 -25.42 -0.17
CA ARG A 328 -3.49 -25.07 1.23
C ARG A 328 -4.03 -26.23 2.08
N ALA A 329 -4.10 -27.41 1.50
CA ALA A 329 -4.68 -28.57 2.19
C ALA A 329 -3.85 -29.85 2.09
N LYS A 330 -2.94 -29.95 1.11
CA LYS A 330 -2.11 -31.14 0.89
C LYS A 330 -0.81 -30.81 0.16
N GLU A 331 0.13 -31.75 0.17
CA GLU A 331 1.34 -31.68 -0.64
C GLU A 331 1.00 -31.46 -2.12
N ALA A 332 1.69 -30.55 -2.79
CA ALA A 332 1.54 -30.25 -4.20
C ALA A 332 2.89 -30.24 -4.90
N ALA A 333 2.94 -30.79 -6.14
CA ALA A 333 4.16 -30.82 -6.94
C ALA A 333 4.74 -29.42 -7.17
N ILE A 334 3.89 -28.40 -7.39
CA ILE A 334 4.31 -27.01 -7.54
C ILE A 334 4.90 -26.44 -6.24
N GLY A 335 4.32 -26.77 -5.10
CA GLY A 335 4.85 -26.36 -3.80
C GLY A 335 6.22 -27.01 -3.52
N ASN A 336 6.37 -28.29 -3.87
CA ASN A 336 7.65 -28.99 -3.78
C ASN A 336 8.70 -28.35 -4.70
N LEU A 337 8.33 -27.99 -5.94
CA LEU A 337 9.19 -27.27 -6.89
C LEU A 337 9.73 -25.97 -6.28
N PHE A 338 8.86 -25.14 -5.71
CA PHE A 338 9.26 -23.84 -5.17
C PHE A 338 10.16 -24.01 -3.95
N ALA A 339 9.80 -24.90 -3.04
CA ALA A 339 10.64 -25.20 -1.90
C ALA A 339 12.01 -25.76 -2.30
N ASP A 340 12.08 -26.67 -3.29
CA ASP A 340 13.33 -27.19 -3.80
C ASP A 340 14.21 -26.11 -4.45
N ALA A 341 13.62 -25.25 -5.25
CA ALA A 341 14.33 -24.14 -5.88
C ALA A 341 14.96 -23.19 -4.87
N ILE A 342 14.20 -22.79 -3.85
CA ILE A 342 14.68 -21.94 -2.77
C ILE A 342 15.79 -22.64 -1.98
N ARG A 343 15.59 -23.88 -1.55
CA ARG A 343 16.58 -24.63 -0.80
C ARG A 343 17.89 -24.79 -1.57
N ALA A 344 17.81 -25.15 -2.85
CA ALA A 344 18.98 -25.37 -3.69
C ALA A 344 19.81 -24.08 -3.88
N ASN A 345 19.15 -22.97 -4.22
CA ASN A 345 19.83 -21.72 -4.53
C ASN A 345 20.38 -21.00 -3.28
N THR A 346 19.75 -21.17 -2.11
CA THR A 346 20.23 -20.62 -0.85
C THR A 346 21.23 -21.52 -0.13
N LYS A 347 21.40 -22.75 -0.61
CA LYS A 347 22.21 -23.80 0.06
C LYS A 347 21.78 -23.99 1.51
N SER A 348 20.49 -23.95 1.74
CA SER A 348 19.91 -24.21 3.06
C SER A 348 19.68 -25.70 3.29
N ASP A 349 19.63 -26.10 4.56
CA ASP A 349 19.32 -27.50 4.91
C ASP A 349 17.85 -27.79 4.64
N ILE A 350 17.00 -26.81 4.91
CA ILE A 350 15.54 -26.90 4.85
C ILE A 350 14.99 -25.62 4.23
N SER A 351 13.89 -25.73 3.49
CA SER A 351 13.07 -24.58 3.09
C SER A 351 11.59 -24.82 3.31
N LEU A 352 10.86 -23.72 3.55
CA LEU A 352 9.41 -23.69 3.71
C LEU A 352 8.81 -22.61 2.83
N VAL A 353 7.78 -22.98 2.05
CA VAL A 353 6.94 -22.07 1.28
C VAL A 353 5.51 -22.17 1.78
N ASN A 354 4.94 -21.06 2.26
CA ASN A 354 3.56 -21.03 2.70
C ASN A 354 2.59 -21.05 1.51
N GLY A 355 1.54 -21.86 1.59
CA GLY A 355 0.53 -22.00 0.53
C GLY A 355 -0.21 -20.69 0.22
N GLY A 356 -0.21 -19.73 1.15
CA GLY A 356 -0.74 -18.38 0.95
C GLY A 356 0.08 -17.54 -0.02
N GLY A 357 1.38 -17.82 -0.15
CA GLY A 357 2.27 -17.18 -1.11
C GLY A 357 2.05 -17.62 -2.55
N ILE A 358 1.38 -18.76 -2.80
CA ILE A 358 1.13 -19.31 -4.13
C ILE A 358 -0.27 -18.90 -4.60
N ARG A 359 -0.37 -18.19 -5.74
CA ARG A 359 -1.59 -17.44 -6.11
C ARG A 359 -2.18 -17.73 -7.48
N GLY A 360 -1.48 -18.46 -8.37
CA GLY A 360 -1.93 -18.68 -9.76
C GLY A 360 -3.27 -19.40 -9.91
N ASN A 361 -3.65 -20.22 -8.94
CA ASN A 361 -4.95 -20.90 -8.83
C ASN A 361 -5.37 -21.65 -10.10
N LYS A 362 -4.44 -22.33 -10.76
CA LYS A 362 -4.65 -23.05 -12.03
C LYS A 362 -3.90 -24.39 -12.08
N ILE A 363 -4.08 -25.13 -13.15
CA ILE A 363 -3.33 -26.34 -13.46
C ILE A 363 -2.49 -26.09 -14.71
N TYR A 364 -1.22 -26.46 -14.66
CA TYR A 364 -0.35 -26.58 -15.80
C TYR A 364 -0.26 -28.06 -16.18
N ASP A 365 -0.60 -28.40 -17.40
CA ASP A 365 -0.50 -29.77 -17.88
C ASP A 365 0.95 -30.22 -18.05
N ALA A 366 1.20 -31.53 -17.96
CA ALA A 366 2.51 -32.11 -18.30
C ALA A 366 2.88 -31.75 -19.74
N GLY A 367 4.12 -31.33 -19.97
CA GLY A 367 4.59 -30.83 -21.26
C GLY A 367 4.43 -29.32 -21.46
N THR A 368 3.86 -28.59 -20.51
CA THR A 368 3.76 -27.12 -20.58
C THR A 368 5.15 -26.49 -20.51
N VAL A 369 5.44 -25.58 -21.42
CA VAL A 369 6.59 -24.68 -21.35
C VAL A 369 6.20 -23.55 -20.36
N LEU A 370 6.92 -23.48 -19.26
CA LEU A 370 6.70 -22.44 -18.24
C LEU A 370 7.46 -21.17 -18.60
N THR A 371 6.83 -20.03 -18.43
CA THR A 371 7.39 -18.70 -18.65
C THR A 371 7.62 -17.96 -17.34
N ARG A 372 8.35 -16.83 -17.39
CA ARG A 372 8.47 -15.94 -16.24
C ARG A 372 7.09 -15.47 -15.77
N ARG A 373 6.14 -15.20 -16.70
CA ARG A 373 4.75 -14.83 -16.37
C ARG A 373 4.07 -15.88 -15.52
N ASP A 374 4.23 -17.16 -15.87
CA ASP A 374 3.60 -18.24 -15.12
C ASP A 374 4.07 -18.25 -13.67
N ILE A 375 5.39 -18.18 -13.47
CA ILE A 375 5.96 -18.21 -12.11
C ILE A 375 5.68 -16.92 -11.36
N GLN A 376 5.72 -15.76 -12.01
CA GLN A 376 5.39 -14.48 -11.38
C GLN A 376 3.91 -14.42 -10.98
N SER A 377 3.02 -15.02 -11.77
CA SER A 377 1.60 -15.14 -11.39
C SER A 377 1.37 -16.08 -10.20
N GLU A 378 2.27 -17.06 -10.01
CA GLU A 378 2.23 -17.94 -8.84
C GLU A 378 2.81 -17.28 -7.58
N LEU A 379 3.81 -16.40 -7.71
CA LEU A 379 4.52 -15.71 -6.63
C LEU A 379 4.49 -14.19 -6.86
N PRO A 380 3.30 -13.54 -6.74
CA PRO A 380 3.12 -12.16 -7.19
C PRO A 380 3.61 -11.10 -6.19
N PHE A 381 3.84 -11.46 -4.92
CA PHE A 381 4.06 -10.50 -3.84
C PHE A 381 5.46 -9.85 -3.81
N GLY A 382 6.39 -10.30 -4.67
CA GLY A 382 7.75 -9.80 -4.65
C GLY A 382 8.52 -10.13 -3.35
N ASN A 383 8.08 -11.18 -2.64
CA ASN A 383 8.76 -11.60 -1.42
C ASN A 383 10.21 -11.99 -1.69
N LYS A 384 11.10 -11.61 -0.76
CA LYS A 384 12.51 -11.99 -0.79
C LYS A 384 12.76 -13.19 0.12
N VAL A 385 13.70 -14.03 -0.26
CA VAL A 385 14.06 -15.20 0.55
C VAL A 385 15.05 -14.79 1.64
N VAL A 386 14.69 -15.08 2.86
CA VAL A 386 15.50 -14.90 4.09
C VAL A 386 16.04 -16.26 4.52
N VAL A 387 17.27 -16.32 5.01
CA VAL A 387 17.85 -17.54 5.59
C VAL A 387 18.11 -17.31 7.07
N LEU A 388 17.50 -18.14 7.89
CA LEU A 388 17.60 -18.10 9.34
C LEU A 388 18.46 -19.27 9.85
N GLU A 389 19.12 -19.08 10.98
CA GLU A 389 19.67 -20.18 11.81
C GLU A 389 18.65 -20.50 12.89
N VAL A 390 18.04 -21.69 12.81
CA VAL A 390 16.97 -22.09 13.71
C VAL A 390 17.27 -23.45 14.36
N THR A 391 16.72 -23.70 15.55
CA THR A 391 16.78 -25.03 16.16
C THR A 391 15.70 -25.94 15.59
N GLY A 392 15.87 -27.26 15.71
CA GLY A 392 14.83 -28.22 15.33
C GLY A 392 13.51 -28.00 16.11
N GLN A 393 13.57 -27.50 17.35
CA GLN A 393 12.36 -27.15 18.07
C GLN A 393 11.58 -26.02 17.41
N VAL A 394 12.24 -24.97 16.96
CA VAL A 394 11.61 -23.86 16.22
C VAL A 394 10.97 -24.36 14.92
N ILE A 395 11.59 -25.33 14.24
CA ILE A 395 10.99 -25.97 13.05
C ILE A 395 9.72 -26.74 13.42
N ILE A 396 9.74 -27.51 14.52
CA ILE A 396 8.57 -28.23 15.01
C ILE A 396 7.43 -27.24 15.33
N ASP A 397 7.73 -26.16 16.04
CA ASP A 397 6.74 -25.12 16.37
C ASP A 397 6.17 -24.45 15.11
N ALA A 398 7.00 -24.22 14.10
CA ALA A 398 6.57 -23.68 12.81
C ALA A 398 5.65 -24.64 12.04
N LEU A 399 5.98 -25.93 12.04
CA LEU A 399 5.13 -26.95 11.40
C LEU A 399 3.79 -27.12 12.12
N GLU A 400 3.77 -27.10 13.45
CA GLU A 400 2.51 -27.12 14.22
C GLU A 400 1.63 -25.90 13.89
N ASN A 401 2.23 -24.68 13.78
CA ASN A 401 1.50 -23.51 13.30
C ASN A 401 0.98 -23.71 11.86
N GLY A 402 1.84 -24.21 10.96
CA GLY A 402 1.49 -24.43 9.56
C GLY A 402 0.29 -25.36 9.36
N TYR A 403 0.23 -26.43 10.16
CA TYR A 403 -0.87 -27.40 10.09
C TYR A 403 -2.05 -27.09 11.02
N SER A 404 -2.03 -26.00 11.78
CA SER A 404 -3.05 -25.67 12.78
C SER A 404 -4.42 -25.34 12.20
N LYS A 405 -4.52 -24.97 10.90
CA LYS A 405 -5.75 -24.54 10.22
C LYS A 405 -5.91 -25.16 8.83
N ILE A 406 -5.68 -26.48 8.74
CA ILE A 406 -5.83 -27.21 7.46
C ILE A 406 -7.28 -27.19 6.99
N GLU A 407 -8.22 -27.31 7.91
CA GLU A 407 -9.66 -27.36 7.65
C GLU A 407 -10.17 -26.07 7.00
N ASP A 408 -9.52 -24.93 7.28
CA ASP A 408 -9.86 -23.60 6.77
C ASP A 408 -9.19 -23.31 5.42
N ALA A 409 -8.38 -24.23 4.86
CA ALA A 409 -7.51 -23.97 3.72
C ALA A 409 -6.71 -22.66 3.89
N SER A 410 -6.12 -22.50 5.08
CA SER A 410 -5.39 -21.31 5.49
C SER A 410 -4.07 -21.17 4.73
N GLY A 411 -3.66 -19.91 4.47
CA GLY A 411 -2.39 -19.58 3.80
C GLY A 411 -1.14 -20.11 4.49
N ARG A 412 -1.20 -20.38 5.79
CA ARG A 412 -0.08 -20.90 6.57
C ARG A 412 0.36 -22.32 6.22
N PHE A 413 -0.43 -23.09 5.44
CA PHE A 413 -0.09 -24.46 5.06
C PHE A 413 1.29 -24.51 4.40
N PRO A 414 2.27 -25.31 4.93
CA PRO A 414 3.65 -25.30 4.44
C PRO A 414 3.90 -26.34 3.35
N HIS A 415 4.60 -25.95 2.28
CA HIS A 415 5.31 -26.85 1.40
C HIS A 415 6.77 -26.90 1.79
N LEU A 416 7.39 -28.08 1.76
CA LEU A 416 8.67 -28.33 2.40
C LEU A 416 9.71 -28.88 1.42
N SER A 417 10.97 -28.52 1.65
CA SER A 417 12.12 -29.21 1.09
C SER A 417 13.14 -29.52 2.19
N GLY A 418 13.68 -30.74 2.20
CA GLY A 418 14.61 -31.21 3.23
C GLY A 418 13.94 -31.85 4.44
N LEU A 419 12.61 -31.92 4.49
CA LEU A 419 11.86 -32.57 5.57
C LEU A 419 10.81 -33.54 5.02
N GLU A 420 10.50 -34.59 5.82
CA GLU A 420 9.30 -35.38 5.69
C GLU A 420 8.52 -35.31 7.01
N VAL A 421 7.19 -35.15 6.92
CA VAL A 421 6.31 -34.98 8.08
C VAL A 421 5.12 -35.92 8.00
N VAL A 422 4.71 -36.44 9.16
CA VAL A 422 3.44 -37.17 9.33
C VAL A 422 2.55 -36.34 10.25
N VAL A 423 1.34 -36.06 9.81
CA VAL A 423 0.39 -35.14 10.44
C VAL A 423 -0.90 -35.90 10.77
N ASP A 424 -1.33 -35.86 12.01
CA ASP A 424 -2.64 -36.33 12.46
C ASP A 424 -3.64 -35.14 12.33
N GLN A 425 -4.50 -35.21 11.33
CA GLN A 425 -5.51 -34.17 11.09
C GLN A 425 -6.62 -34.18 12.17
N THR A 426 -6.76 -35.26 12.89
CA THR A 426 -7.80 -35.39 13.93
C THR A 426 -7.36 -34.85 15.29
N ALA A 427 -6.07 -34.61 15.46
CA ALA A 427 -5.52 -34.03 16.68
C ALA A 427 -5.80 -32.54 16.78
N GLU A 428 -5.83 -32.04 18.03
CA GLU A 428 -6.00 -30.61 18.28
C GLU A 428 -4.82 -29.78 17.72
N PRO A 429 -5.06 -28.58 17.23
CA PRO A 429 -4.00 -27.68 16.80
C PRO A 429 -2.89 -27.51 17.83
N GLY A 430 -1.64 -27.61 17.41
CA GLY A 430 -0.46 -27.61 18.31
C GLY A 430 0.00 -28.99 18.78
N ASN A 431 -0.69 -30.08 18.35
CA ASN A 431 -0.33 -31.46 18.65
C ASN A 431 -0.58 -32.37 17.44
N ARG A 432 -0.45 -31.82 16.22
CA ARG A 432 -0.74 -32.53 14.96
C ARG A 432 0.44 -33.29 14.39
N LEU A 433 1.66 -32.97 14.79
CA LEU A 433 2.85 -33.64 14.28
C LEU A 433 3.04 -34.99 14.96
N VAL A 434 3.01 -36.04 14.15
CA VAL A 434 3.30 -37.41 14.60
C VAL A 434 4.79 -37.70 14.47
N SER A 435 5.41 -37.28 13.40
CA SER A 435 6.84 -37.38 13.21
C SER A 435 7.35 -36.32 12.22
N VAL A 436 8.59 -35.87 12.46
CA VAL A 436 9.36 -35.01 11.56
C VAL A 436 10.71 -35.65 11.34
N THR A 437 11.08 -35.83 10.07
CA THR A 437 12.38 -36.43 9.72
C THR A 437 13.15 -35.50 8.78
N HIS A 438 14.46 -35.47 8.96
CA HIS A 438 15.43 -34.82 8.07
C HIS A 438 16.47 -35.84 7.63
N ASN A 439 16.66 -36.02 6.33
CA ASN A 439 17.55 -37.03 5.76
C ASN A 439 17.28 -38.46 6.29
N GLY A 440 16.00 -38.82 6.50
CA GLY A 440 15.57 -40.13 6.97
C GLY A 440 15.79 -40.36 8.47
N GLN A 441 16.25 -39.39 9.23
CA GLN A 441 16.41 -39.45 10.68
C GLN A 441 15.41 -38.52 11.39
N SER A 442 14.98 -38.90 12.60
CA SER A 442 14.14 -38.01 13.41
C SER A 442 14.84 -36.65 13.61
N LEU A 443 14.10 -35.58 13.41
CA LEU A 443 14.62 -34.22 13.62
C LEU A 443 15.05 -34.06 15.09
N ASP A 444 16.32 -33.69 15.30
CA ASP A 444 16.80 -33.37 16.66
C ASP A 444 16.35 -31.97 17.04
N PRO A 445 15.51 -31.81 18.10
CA PRO A 445 15.02 -30.50 18.53
C PRO A 445 16.12 -29.50 18.89
N ASN A 446 17.32 -29.97 19.26
CA ASN A 446 18.44 -29.14 19.72
C ASN A 446 19.47 -28.84 18.59
N ALA A 447 19.41 -29.56 17.50
CA ALA A 447 20.29 -29.28 16.36
C ALA A 447 19.92 -27.97 15.67
N THR A 448 20.90 -27.28 15.09
CA THR A 448 20.70 -26.04 14.34
C THR A 448 20.72 -26.31 12.83
N PHE A 449 19.86 -25.59 12.11
CA PHE A 449 19.66 -25.73 10.68
C PHE A 449 19.67 -24.36 10.00
N ARG A 450 20.19 -24.31 8.77
CA ARG A 450 19.96 -23.19 7.84
C ARG A 450 18.57 -23.36 7.23
N PHE A 451 17.66 -22.45 7.54
CA PHE A 451 16.26 -22.54 7.21
C PHE A 451 15.86 -21.37 6.30
N ALA A 452 15.40 -21.67 5.08
CA ALA A 452 15.00 -20.66 4.12
C ALA A 452 13.48 -20.49 4.09
N VAL A 453 13.04 -19.25 4.19
CA VAL A 453 11.62 -18.84 4.08
C VAL A 453 11.55 -17.47 3.37
N ASN A 454 10.38 -17.04 2.96
CA ASN A 454 10.20 -15.67 2.49
C ASN A 454 10.18 -14.67 3.68
N ASN A 455 10.44 -13.39 3.41
CA ASN A 455 10.50 -12.33 4.41
C ASN A 455 9.17 -12.15 5.17
N TYR A 456 8.02 -12.32 4.50
CA TYR A 456 6.70 -12.28 5.14
C TYR A 456 6.58 -13.33 6.27
N VAL A 457 6.96 -14.59 5.98
CA VAL A 457 6.96 -15.66 6.97
C VAL A 457 8.03 -15.43 8.05
N ALA A 458 9.22 -14.97 7.66
CA ALA A 458 10.30 -14.63 8.60
C ALA A 458 9.89 -13.52 9.58
N GLY A 459 9.10 -12.55 9.12
CA GLY A 459 8.53 -11.46 9.92
C GLY A 459 7.37 -11.88 10.83
N GLY A 460 6.92 -13.15 10.78
CA GLY A 460 5.82 -13.66 11.60
C GLY A 460 4.47 -13.75 10.89
N GLY A 461 4.44 -13.43 9.60
CA GLY A 461 3.25 -13.57 8.75
C GLY A 461 2.64 -14.96 8.82
N ASP A 462 1.34 -15.11 8.56
CA ASP A 462 0.59 -16.35 8.68
C ASP A 462 0.69 -17.01 10.08
N GLY A 463 1.07 -16.23 11.12
CA GLY A 463 1.19 -16.70 12.50
C GLY A 463 2.51 -17.42 12.83
N TYR A 464 3.53 -17.31 11.97
CA TYR A 464 4.87 -17.87 12.20
C TYR A 464 5.70 -17.04 13.20
N SER A 465 5.11 -16.69 14.34
CA SER A 465 5.65 -15.81 15.39
C SER A 465 6.96 -16.29 16.03
N MET A 466 7.38 -17.54 15.75
CA MET A 466 8.63 -18.09 16.25
C MET A 466 9.88 -17.63 15.48
N PHE A 467 9.70 -17.06 14.26
CA PHE A 467 10.83 -16.70 13.40
C PHE A 467 11.46 -15.31 13.66
N PRO A 468 10.73 -14.24 14.02
CA PRO A 468 11.32 -12.89 14.15
C PRO A 468 12.48 -12.78 15.14
N SER A 469 12.54 -13.67 16.14
CA SER A 469 13.60 -13.68 17.14
C SER A 469 14.82 -14.55 16.77
N GLN A 470 14.80 -15.16 15.58
CA GLN A 470 15.87 -16.07 15.18
C GLN A 470 17.06 -15.31 14.59
N LYS A 471 18.23 -15.96 14.62
CA LYS A 471 19.43 -15.37 14.02
C LYS A 471 19.32 -15.39 12.51
N VAL A 472 19.44 -14.23 11.90
CA VAL A 472 19.41 -14.04 10.45
C VAL A 472 20.80 -14.33 9.85
N ILE A 473 20.85 -15.16 8.81
CA ILE A 473 22.08 -15.46 8.03
C ILE A 473 22.07 -14.67 6.71
N ILE A 474 20.93 -14.63 6.03
CA ILE A 474 20.69 -13.78 4.86
C ILE A 474 19.42 -13.01 5.18
N ASP A 475 19.53 -11.71 5.29
CA ASP A 475 18.41 -10.80 5.53
C ASP A 475 17.69 -10.46 4.21
N GLU A 476 16.59 -9.76 4.30
CA GLU A 476 15.80 -9.36 3.13
C GLU A 476 16.54 -8.37 2.23
N ASN A 477 17.50 -7.58 2.74
CA ASN A 477 18.27 -6.64 1.90
C ASN A 477 19.24 -7.38 0.96
N ALA A 478 19.85 -8.48 1.45
CA ALA A 478 20.66 -9.39 0.65
C ALA A 478 19.83 -10.49 -0.03
N GLY A 479 18.56 -10.62 0.34
CA GLY A 479 17.64 -11.64 -0.16
C GLY A 479 17.27 -11.40 -1.62
N VAL A 480 17.20 -12.50 -2.37
CA VAL A 480 16.73 -12.54 -3.77
C VAL A 480 15.23 -12.88 -3.77
N LEU A 481 14.48 -12.32 -4.71
CA LEU A 481 13.06 -12.63 -4.88
C LEU A 481 12.81 -14.15 -4.98
N ASP A 482 11.77 -14.63 -4.33
CA ASP A 482 11.37 -16.05 -4.36
C ASP A 482 11.11 -16.54 -5.80
N SER A 483 10.46 -15.73 -6.63
CA SER A 483 10.25 -16.02 -8.06
C SER A 483 11.56 -16.16 -8.84
N VAL A 484 12.59 -15.36 -8.54
CA VAL A 484 13.90 -15.44 -9.20
C VAL A 484 14.63 -16.72 -8.84
N HIS A 485 14.50 -17.22 -7.61
CA HIS A 485 15.01 -18.56 -7.26
C HIS A 485 14.39 -19.64 -8.13
N VAL A 486 13.08 -19.55 -8.36
CA VAL A 486 12.35 -20.51 -9.21
C VAL A 486 12.75 -20.36 -10.68
N PHE A 487 12.88 -19.13 -11.20
CA PHE A 487 13.36 -18.87 -12.57
C PHE A 487 14.70 -19.54 -12.81
N ASN A 488 15.67 -19.27 -11.94
CA ASN A 488 17.03 -19.81 -12.07
C ASN A 488 17.03 -21.34 -12.03
N TYR A 489 16.27 -21.94 -11.11
CA TYR A 489 16.19 -23.38 -10.95
C TYR A 489 15.60 -24.08 -12.18
N ILE A 490 14.51 -23.56 -12.75
CA ILE A 490 13.88 -24.11 -13.95
C ILE A 490 14.80 -23.92 -15.17
N THR A 491 15.38 -22.72 -15.33
CA THR A 491 16.27 -22.41 -16.46
C THR A 491 17.53 -23.27 -16.45
N GLU A 492 18.14 -23.48 -15.27
CA GLU A 492 19.32 -24.35 -15.15
C GLU A 492 19.03 -25.81 -15.54
N LYS A 493 17.82 -26.31 -15.21
CA LYS A 493 17.43 -27.69 -15.54
C LYS A 493 16.87 -27.85 -16.93
N GLY A 494 16.31 -26.82 -17.54
CA GLY A 494 15.63 -26.84 -18.84
C GLY A 494 14.34 -27.68 -18.87
N SER A 495 14.32 -28.79 -18.13
CA SER A 495 13.13 -29.62 -17.89
C SER A 495 13.04 -29.99 -16.42
N ILE A 496 11.85 -29.93 -15.85
CA ILE A 496 11.58 -30.25 -14.44
C ILE A 496 10.52 -31.34 -14.34
N ASP A 497 10.66 -32.21 -13.35
CA ASP A 497 9.74 -33.32 -13.06
C ASP A 497 9.39 -33.37 -11.57
N PRO A 498 8.83 -32.29 -10.99
CA PRO A 498 8.47 -32.29 -9.58
C PRO A 498 7.28 -33.24 -9.32
N GLN A 499 7.39 -34.04 -8.29
CA GLN A 499 6.38 -35.03 -7.92
C GLN A 499 5.77 -34.70 -6.53
N VAL A 500 4.59 -35.27 -6.25
CA VAL A 500 4.13 -35.47 -4.89
C VAL A 500 4.88 -36.68 -4.34
N GLU A 501 5.84 -36.46 -3.44
CA GLU A 501 6.81 -37.45 -2.97
C GLU A 501 6.43 -38.07 -1.63
N GLY A 502 5.37 -37.56 -1.00
CA GLY A 502 4.98 -37.96 0.34
C GLY A 502 5.82 -37.27 1.42
N ARG A 503 6.27 -36.04 1.13
CA ARG A 503 6.93 -35.18 2.12
C ARG A 503 5.97 -34.82 3.26
N ILE A 504 4.67 -34.73 2.95
CA ILE A 504 3.58 -34.46 3.89
C ILE A 504 2.58 -35.62 3.82
N LYS A 505 2.50 -36.40 4.88
CA LYS A 505 1.59 -37.55 5.00
C LYS A 505 0.56 -37.26 6.08
N PHE A 506 -0.69 -37.52 5.78
CA PHE A 506 -1.79 -37.44 6.72
C PHE A 506 -2.20 -38.83 7.19
N GLN A 507 -2.57 -38.93 8.48
CA GLN A 507 -3.14 -40.13 9.09
C GLN A 507 -4.41 -39.83 9.86
#